data_d0feb14d1f8931acc6149d5b1feac2cd
#
_entry.id   d0feb14d1f8931acc6149d5b1feac2cd
#
_cell.length_a   1.000
_cell.length_b   1.000
_cell.length_c   1.000
_cell.angle_alpha   90.00
_cell.angle_beta   90.00
_cell.angle_gamma   90.00
#
_symmetry.space_group_name_H-M   'P 1'
#
loop_
_entity.id
_entity.type
_entity.pdbx_description
1 polymer ?
#
loop_
_entity_poly.entity_id
_entity_poly.type
_entity_poly.pdbx_seq_one_letter_code
_entity_poly.pdbx_strand_id
1 'polypeptide(L)'
;MSKEDQIILGIDPGTTIMGFGLIRIQKGEIKLIQMHELQLKKYDNHYLKLQQIFTRTLGLIKEYHPDQIAIEAPFFGKNVQSMLKLGRAQGVAMAAGLYREVPITEYSPKKIKMAITGNGNASKEQVAKMLQSLLNIKEMPKNLDATDGLAAAVCHFFNQGYLKNKTKAYSGWQAYVNQNPQKIKSG
;
A
#
# COMPACT_ATOMS: atom_id res chain seq x y z
N MET A 1 -7.96 19.96 15.49
CA MET A 1 -8.64 19.56 14.25
C MET A 1 -8.83 18.06 14.30
N SER A 2 -10.04 17.57 14.30
CA SER A 2 -10.33 16.13 14.31
C SER A 2 -9.84 15.49 13.02
N LYS A 3 -9.04 14.44 13.14
CA LYS A 3 -8.58 13.60 12.00
C LYS A 3 -9.76 12.74 11.47
N GLU A 4 -10.81 13.39 10.95
CA GLU A 4 -12.07 12.67 10.78
C GLU A 4 -12.16 11.88 9.48
N ASP A 5 -11.47 12.28 8.44
CA ASP A 5 -11.46 11.58 7.16
C ASP A 5 -10.09 11.73 6.50
N GLN A 6 -9.36 10.65 6.30
CA GLN A 6 -8.07 10.68 5.63
C GLN A 6 -7.99 9.58 4.58
N ILE A 7 -7.29 9.88 3.49
CA ILE A 7 -7.05 8.93 2.40
C ILE A 7 -5.55 8.64 2.33
N ILE A 8 -5.20 7.37 2.28
CA ILE A 8 -3.83 6.91 2.06
C ILE A 8 -3.75 6.23 0.70
N LEU A 9 -2.82 6.66 -0.12
CA LEU A 9 -2.42 5.98 -1.34
C LEU A 9 -1.22 5.09 -1.04
N GLY A 10 -1.38 3.79 -1.20
CA GLY A 10 -0.28 2.83 -1.13
C GLY A 10 0.22 2.47 -2.52
N ILE A 11 1.53 2.34 -2.68
CA ILE A 11 2.22 2.05 -3.93
C ILE A 11 3.23 0.92 -3.71
N ASP A 12 3.15 -0.12 -4.53
CA ASP A 12 4.20 -1.11 -4.71
C ASP A 12 4.89 -0.88 -6.04
N PRO A 13 6.14 -0.34 -6.05
CA PRO A 13 6.85 -0.02 -7.28
C PRO A 13 7.27 -1.28 -8.06
N GLY A 14 7.01 -1.29 -9.36
CA GLY A 14 7.42 -2.36 -10.25
C GLY A 14 7.78 -1.85 -11.65
N THR A 15 8.57 -2.65 -12.38
CA THR A 15 8.98 -2.36 -13.77
C THR A 15 8.17 -3.13 -14.82
N THR A 16 7.42 -4.12 -14.39
CA THR A 16 6.51 -4.93 -15.21
C THR A 16 5.06 -4.74 -14.81
N ILE A 17 4.81 -4.68 -13.52
CA ILE A 17 3.52 -4.41 -12.90
C ILE A 17 3.81 -3.48 -11.71
N MET A 18 2.97 -2.48 -11.49
CA MET A 18 2.99 -1.61 -10.33
C MET A 18 1.64 -1.69 -9.63
N GLY A 19 1.63 -1.98 -8.33
CA GLY A 19 0.43 -2.08 -7.52
C GLY A 19 0.04 -0.74 -6.89
N PHE A 20 -1.27 -0.45 -6.84
CA PHE A 20 -1.83 0.69 -6.14
C PHE A 20 -2.99 0.27 -5.25
N GLY A 21 -3.05 0.83 -4.06
CA GLY A 21 -4.18 0.64 -3.14
C GLY A 21 -4.57 1.93 -2.46
N LEU A 22 -5.85 2.24 -2.41
CA LEU A 22 -6.38 3.40 -1.70
C LEU A 22 -7.31 2.96 -0.58
N ILE A 23 -7.06 3.47 0.60
CA ILE A 23 -7.91 3.28 1.77
C ILE A 23 -8.38 4.64 2.29
N ARG A 24 -9.59 4.64 2.86
CA ARG A 24 -10.13 5.76 3.63
C ARG A 24 -10.13 5.40 5.10
N ILE A 25 -9.71 6.32 5.94
CA ILE A 25 -9.79 6.21 7.39
C ILE A 25 -10.97 7.06 7.85
N GLN A 26 -11.93 6.44 8.52
CA GLN A 26 -13.08 7.12 9.12
C GLN A 26 -13.25 6.66 10.56
N LYS A 27 -13.26 7.57 11.51
CA LYS A 27 -13.46 7.26 12.95
C LYS A 27 -12.55 6.15 13.48
N GLY A 28 -11.31 6.04 12.93
CA GLY A 28 -10.33 5.01 13.29
C GLY A 28 -10.56 3.64 12.63
N GLU A 29 -11.51 3.52 11.72
CA GLU A 29 -11.72 2.35 10.87
C GLU A 29 -11.19 2.60 9.46
N ILE A 30 -10.69 1.54 8.82
CA ILE A 30 -10.24 1.62 7.44
C ILE A 30 -11.25 0.97 6.50
N LYS A 31 -11.44 1.61 5.34
CA LYS A 31 -12.27 1.09 4.25
C LYS A 31 -11.49 1.10 2.95
N LEU A 32 -11.61 0.05 2.18
CA LEU A 32 -11.07 0.01 0.83
C LEU A 32 -11.84 1.00 -0.05
N ILE A 33 -11.10 1.90 -0.75
CA ILE A 33 -11.66 2.69 -1.84
C ILE A 33 -11.51 1.90 -3.13
N GLN A 34 -10.25 1.57 -3.48
CA GLN A 34 -9.93 0.74 -4.63
C GLN A 34 -8.53 0.15 -4.51
N MET A 35 -8.28 -0.90 -5.27
CA MET A 35 -6.96 -1.44 -5.56
C MET A 35 -6.90 -1.79 -7.04
N HIS A 36 -5.77 -1.59 -7.67
CA HIS A 36 -5.54 -1.96 -9.07
C HIS A 36 -4.06 -2.06 -9.38
N GLU A 37 -3.76 -2.58 -10.55
CA GLU A 37 -2.42 -2.71 -11.06
C GLU A 37 -2.24 -1.90 -12.35
N LEU A 38 -1.06 -1.35 -12.54
CA LEU A 38 -0.62 -0.75 -13.79
C LEU A 38 0.26 -1.76 -14.53
N GLN A 39 -0.26 -2.28 -15.64
CA GLN A 39 0.47 -3.19 -16.51
C GLN A 39 1.48 -2.42 -17.36
N LEU A 40 2.77 -2.59 -17.05
CA LEU A 40 3.88 -1.93 -17.72
C LEU A 40 4.57 -2.82 -18.77
N LYS A 41 4.29 -4.13 -18.74
CA LYS A 41 4.90 -5.12 -19.64
C LYS A 41 4.62 -4.83 -21.11
N LYS A 42 3.48 -4.20 -21.40
CA LYS A 42 3.07 -3.83 -22.79
C LYS A 42 3.89 -2.70 -23.41
N TYR A 43 4.74 -2.02 -22.64
CA TYR A 43 5.58 -0.94 -23.13
C TYR A 43 7.01 -1.44 -23.28
N ASP A 44 7.57 -1.42 -24.49
CA ASP A 44 8.93 -1.89 -24.77
C ASP A 44 9.99 -0.91 -24.28
N ASN A 45 9.68 0.38 -24.31
CA ASN A 45 10.61 1.43 -23.91
C ASN A 45 10.49 1.74 -22.41
N HIS A 46 11.63 1.74 -21.71
CA HIS A 46 11.68 2.05 -20.29
C HIS A 46 11.18 3.47 -19.95
N TYR A 47 11.46 4.45 -20.79
CA TYR A 47 11.00 5.84 -20.57
C TYR A 47 9.48 5.97 -20.69
N LEU A 48 8.85 5.21 -21.61
CA LEU A 48 7.39 5.14 -21.69
C LEU A 48 6.79 4.53 -20.42
N LYS A 49 7.44 3.51 -19.84
CA LYS A 49 7.00 2.95 -18.55
C LYS A 49 7.04 4.01 -17.45
N LEU A 50 8.13 4.78 -17.34
CA LEU A 50 8.25 5.86 -16.37
C LEU A 50 7.18 6.94 -16.58
N GLN A 51 6.91 7.32 -17.83
CA GLN A 51 5.84 8.27 -18.15
C GLN A 51 4.47 7.76 -17.68
N GLN A 52 4.16 6.47 -17.92
CA GLN A 52 2.90 5.87 -17.49
C GLN A 52 2.79 5.82 -15.96
N ILE A 53 3.88 5.52 -15.26
CA ILE A 53 3.94 5.54 -13.79
C ILE A 53 3.61 6.95 -13.28
N PHE A 54 4.28 7.97 -13.82
CA PHE A 54 4.02 9.36 -13.42
C PHE A 54 2.56 9.74 -13.67
N THR A 55 2.08 9.54 -14.90
CA THR A 55 0.72 9.91 -15.29
C THR A 55 -0.33 9.20 -14.45
N ARG A 56 -0.16 7.89 -14.19
CA ARG A 56 -1.12 7.12 -13.38
C ARG A 56 -1.11 7.56 -11.92
N THR A 57 0.07 7.72 -11.32
CA THR A 57 0.20 8.18 -9.94
C THR A 57 -0.40 9.58 -9.76
N LEU A 58 -0.07 10.50 -10.66
CA LEU A 58 -0.62 11.86 -10.65
C LEU A 58 -2.15 11.86 -10.85
N GLY A 59 -2.66 10.97 -11.71
CA GLY A 59 -4.10 10.79 -11.93
C GLY A 59 -4.82 10.38 -10.64
N LEU A 60 -4.29 9.38 -9.93
CA LEU A 60 -4.85 8.93 -8.64
C LEU A 60 -4.81 10.03 -7.58
N ILE A 61 -3.71 10.79 -7.52
CA ILE A 61 -3.59 11.90 -6.57
C ILE A 61 -4.62 12.99 -6.88
N LYS A 62 -4.85 13.31 -8.17
CA LYS A 62 -5.85 14.30 -8.59
C LYS A 62 -7.30 13.84 -8.35
N GLU A 63 -7.58 12.56 -8.49
CA GLU A 63 -8.91 11.99 -8.36
C GLU A 63 -9.33 11.81 -6.89
N TYR A 64 -8.40 11.32 -6.06
CA TYR A 64 -8.73 10.92 -4.67
C TYR A 64 -8.20 11.87 -3.61
N HIS A 65 -7.33 12.83 -3.96
CA HIS A 65 -6.72 13.78 -3.03
C HIS A 65 -6.17 13.10 -1.76
N PRO A 66 -5.26 12.12 -1.88
CA PRO A 66 -4.73 11.42 -0.71
C PRO A 66 -3.95 12.38 0.18
N ASP A 67 -4.14 12.25 1.49
CA ASP A 67 -3.42 13.00 2.50
C ASP A 67 -1.97 12.52 2.67
N GLN A 68 -1.72 11.25 2.34
CA GLN A 68 -0.41 10.62 2.51
C GLN A 68 -0.20 9.53 1.45
N ILE A 69 1.06 9.30 1.11
CA ILE A 69 1.50 8.20 0.25
C ILE A 69 2.38 7.26 1.07
N ALA A 70 2.06 5.97 1.04
CA ALA A 70 2.89 4.89 1.54
C ALA A 70 3.49 4.14 0.36
N ILE A 71 4.81 4.03 0.29
CA ILE A 71 5.47 3.35 -0.82
C ILE A 71 6.37 2.23 -0.32
N GLU A 72 6.34 1.08 -1.00
CA GLU A 72 7.26 0.01 -0.70
C GLU A 72 8.68 0.38 -1.15
N ALA A 73 9.65 0.22 -0.24
CA ALA A 73 11.06 0.45 -0.55
C ALA A 73 11.60 -0.69 -1.42
N PRO A 74 12.46 -0.40 -2.41
CA PRO A 74 13.07 -1.43 -3.23
C PRO A 74 13.87 -2.41 -2.38
N PHE A 75 13.73 -3.70 -2.66
CA PHE A 75 14.55 -4.73 -2.03
C PHE A 75 15.87 -4.90 -2.79
N PHE A 76 16.96 -5.06 -2.05
CA PHE A 76 18.28 -5.32 -2.65
C PHE A 76 18.32 -6.69 -3.32
N GLY A 77 18.30 -6.71 -4.65
CA GLY A 77 18.47 -7.92 -5.46
C GLY A 77 19.88 -8.09 -5.99
N LYS A 78 20.19 -9.28 -6.49
CA LYS A 78 21.51 -9.59 -7.08
C LYS A 78 21.74 -8.87 -8.43
N ASN A 79 20.69 -8.49 -9.14
CA ASN A 79 20.78 -7.84 -10.46
C ASN A 79 20.72 -6.32 -10.33
N VAL A 80 21.88 -5.69 -10.43
CA VAL A 80 22.05 -4.22 -10.32
C VAL A 80 21.22 -3.47 -11.36
N GLN A 81 21.14 -3.95 -12.60
CA GLN A 81 20.38 -3.28 -13.67
C GLN A 81 18.88 -3.27 -13.37
N SER A 82 18.36 -4.37 -12.83
CA SER A 82 16.97 -4.45 -12.38
C SER A 82 16.70 -3.51 -11.22
N MET A 83 17.63 -3.42 -10.26
CA MET A 83 17.55 -2.51 -9.13
C MET A 83 17.53 -1.05 -9.57
N LEU A 84 18.39 -0.65 -10.49
CA LEU A 84 18.41 0.72 -11.06
C LEU A 84 17.10 1.06 -11.76
N LYS A 85 16.53 0.12 -12.53
CA LYS A 85 15.22 0.33 -13.18
C LYS A 85 14.09 0.45 -12.16
N LEU A 86 14.11 -0.36 -11.11
CA LEU A 86 13.11 -0.31 -10.03
C LEU A 86 13.20 0.99 -9.24
N GLY A 87 14.42 1.44 -8.88
CA GLY A 87 14.61 2.72 -8.20
C GLY A 87 14.14 3.91 -9.03
N ARG A 88 14.35 3.88 -10.36
CA ARG A 88 13.78 4.90 -11.26
C ARG A 88 12.26 4.89 -11.25
N ALA A 89 11.63 3.71 -11.32
CA ALA A 89 10.18 3.57 -11.26
C ALA A 89 9.60 4.10 -9.95
N GLN A 90 10.21 3.76 -8.82
CA GLN A 90 9.86 4.29 -7.51
C GLN A 90 10.03 5.82 -7.45
N GLY A 91 11.20 6.33 -7.85
CA GLY A 91 11.49 7.76 -7.84
C GLY A 91 10.50 8.59 -8.65
N VAL A 92 10.04 8.05 -9.79
CA VAL A 92 9.03 8.71 -10.62
C VAL A 92 7.65 8.74 -9.93
N ALA A 93 7.26 7.66 -9.25
CA ALA A 93 6.03 7.65 -8.44
C ALA A 93 6.12 8.66 -7.29
N MET A 94 7.29 8.72 -6.61
CA MET A 94 7.55 9.72 -5.57
C MET A 94 7.51 11.15 -6.12
N ALA A 95 8.11 11.39 -7.29
CA ALA A 95 8.09 12.70 -7.93
C ALA A 95 6.66 13.20 -8.21
N ALA A 96 5.74 12.30 -8.61
CA ALA A 96 4.33 12.65 -8.78
C ALA A 96 3.66 13.06 -7.46
N GLY A 97 4.00 12.39 -6.35
CA GLY A 97 3.55 12.74 -5.00
C GLY A 97 4.10 14.09 -4.55
N LEU A 98 5.41 14.29 -4.67
CA LEU A 98 6.09 15.52 -4.29
C LEU A 98 5.62 16.72 -5.12
N TYR A 99 5.36 16.53 -6.42
CA TYR A 99 4.78 17.56 -7.29
C TYR A 99 3.42 18.07 -6.78
N ARG A 100 2.70 17.25 -6.04
CA ARG A 100 1.41 17.58 -5.42
C ARG A 100 1.52 17.82 -3.90
N GLU A 101 2.74 17.97 -3.39
CA GLU A 101 3.04 18.24 -1.98
C GLU A 101 2.43 17.20 -1.02
N VAL A 102 2.18 15.95 -1.50
CA VAL A 102 1.65 14.87 -0.67
C VAL A 102 2.80 14.23 0.11
N PRO A 103 2.74 14.16 1.44
CA PRO A 103 3.77 13.52 2.27
C PRO A 103 3.94 12.03 1.91
N ILE A 104 5.20 11.58 1.83
CA ILE A 104 5.56 10.21 1.46
C ILE A 104 6.27 9.51 2.61
N THR A 105 5.90 8.26 2.87
CA THR A 105 6.59 7.38 3.82
C THR A 105 6.95 6.07 3.16
N GLU A 106 8.23 5.65 3.27
CA GLU A 106 8.72 4.39 2.73
C GLU A 106 8.68 3.28 3.79
N TYR A 107 8.34 2.07 3.35
CA TYR A 107 8.30 0.88 4.17
C TYR A 107 9.03 -0.28 3.51
N SER A 108 9.91 -0.98 4.26
CA SER A 108 10.51 -2.21 3.73
C SER A 108 9.45 -3.31 3.56
N PRO A 109 9.61 -4.23 2.59
CA PRO A 109 8.71 -5.37 2.38
C PRO A 109 8.47 -6.18 3.66
N LYS A 110 9.53 -6.40 4.43
CA LYS A 110 9.46 -7.11 5.72
C LYS A 110 8.59 -6.38 6.74
N LYS A 111 8.67 -5.04 6.79
CA LYS A 111 7.86 -4.22 7.70
C LYS A 111 6.39 -4.23 7.29
N ILE A 112 6.10 -4.19 5.99
CA ILE A 112 4.73 -4.29 5.47
C ILE A 112 4.11 -5.62 5.87
N LYS A 113 4.80 -6.74 5.59
CA LYS A 113 4.34 -8.08 5.97
C LYS A 113 4.12 -8.23 7.47
N MET A 114 5.07 -7.77 8.27
CA MET A 114 5.00 -7.79 9.74
C MET A 114 3.78 -7.00 10.25
N ALA A 115 3.52 -5.82 9.70
CA ALA A 115 2.40 -4.98 10.13
C ALA A 115 1.04 -5.64 9.87
N ILE A 116 0.90 -6.39 8.77
CA ILE A 116 -0.37 -7.00 8.36
C ILE A 116 -0.57 -8.37 8.99
N THR A 117 0.46 -9.23 8.98
CA THR A 117 0.33 -10.64 9.36
C THR A 117 0.95 -10.99 10.70
N GLY A 118 1.73 -10.08 11.30
CA GLY A 118 2.57 -10.39 12.45
C GLY A 118 3.83 -11.20 12.11
N ASN A 119 4.05 -11.53 10.81
CA ASN A 119 5.19 -12.32 10.34
C ASN A 119 5.83 -11.65 9.12
N GLY A 120 7.08 -11.14 9.28
CA GLY A 120 7.82 -10.49 8.19
C GLY A 120 8.22 -11.41 7.03
N ASN A 121 8.07 -12.73 7.18
CA ASN A 121 8.34 -13.74 6.16
C ASN A 121 7.05 -14.33 5.55
N ALA A 122 5.88 -13.71 5.83
CA ALA A 122 4.61 -14.17 5.28
C ALA A 122 4.63 -14.22 3.75
N SER A 123 3.91 -15.19 3.18
CA SER A 123 3.73 -15.28 1.73
C SER A 123 2.78 -14.18 1.24
N LYS A 124 2.78 -13.93 -0.06
CA LYS A 124 1.88 -12.97 -0.71
C LYS A 124 0.41 -13.34 -0.49
N GLU A 125 0.10 -14.62 -0.56
CA GLU A 125 -1.25 -15.16 -0.34
C GLU A 125 -1.70 -14.96 1.11
N GLN A 126 -0.80 -15.12 2.09
CA GLN A 126 -1.10 -14.86 3.50
C GLN A 126 -1.42 -13.38 3.73
N VAL A 127 -0.63 -12.47 3.14
CA VAL A 127 -0.90 -11.03 3.21
C VAL A 127 -2.25 -10.70 2.58
N ALA A 128 -2.53 -11.24 1.39
CA ALA A 128 -3.79 -11.02 0.68
C ALA A 128 -5.01 -11.50 1.48
N LYS A 129 -4.95 -12.70 2.08
CA LYS A 129 -6.03 -13.21 2.96
C LYS A 129 -6.27 -12.33 4.18
N MET A 130 -5.21 -11.81 4.78
CA MET A 130 -5.34 -10.91 5.92
C MET A 130 -5.97 -9.58 5.51
N LEU A 131 -5.57 -9.01 4.37
CA LEU A 131 -6.20 -7.80 3.82
C LEU A 131 -7.66 -8.02 3.48
N GLN A 132 -8.00 -9.17 2.90
CA GLN A 132 -9.36 -9.56 2.59
C GLN A 132 -10.25 -9.55 3.85
N SER A 133 -9.77 -10.17 4.92
CA SER A 133 -10.48 -10.23 6.20
C SER A 133 -10.59 -8.84 6.85
N LEU A 134 -9.48 -8.08 6.87
CA LEU A 134 -9.41 -6.78 7.52
C LEU A 134 -10.35 -5.73 6.89
N LEU A 135 -10.42 -5.74 5.57
CA LEU A 135 -11.17 -4.76 4.79
C LEU A 135 -12.53 -5.30 4.30
N ASN A 136 -12.91 -6.52 4.68
CA ASN A 136 -14.14 -7.22 4.25
C ASN A 136 -14.29 -7.24 2.70
N ILE A 137 -13.18 -7.55 1.99
CA ILE A 137 -13.18 -7.58 0.52
C ILE A 137 -13.92 -8.84 0.06
N LYS A 138 -15.03 -8.66 -0.68
CA LYS A 138 -15.86 -9.78 -1.15
C LYS A 138 -15.13 -10.67 -2.14
N GLU A 139 -14.46 -10.06 -3.11
CA GLU A 139 -13.75 -10.76 -4.17
C GLU A 139 -12.33 -10.22 -4.28
N MET A 140 -11.36 -11.12 -4.19
CA MET A 140 -9.95 -10.77 -4.37
C MET A 140 -9.58 -10.82 -5.86
N PRO A 141 -8.71 -9.92 -6.34
CA PRO A 141 -8.24 -9.98 -7.72
C PRO A 141 -7.49 -11.29 -7.97
N LYS A 142 -7.60 -11.82 -9.20
CA LYS A 142 -6.86 -13.03 -9.62
C LYS A 142 -5.34 -12.82 -9.53
N ASN A 143 -4.88 -11.61 -9.85
CA ASN A 143 -3.50 -11.20 -9.69
C ASN A 143 -3.34 -10.41 -8.40
N LEU A 144 -2.47 -10.87 -7.49
CA LEU A 144 -2.27 -10.28 -6.17
C LEU A 144 -1.37 -9.03 -6.19
N ASP A 145 -0.81 -8.62 -7.36
CA ASP A 145 0.06 -7.43 -7.43
C ASP A 145 -0.68 -6.13 -7.02
N ALA A 146 -2.00 -6.06 -7.27
CA ALA A 146 -2.82 -4.96 -6.76
C ALA A 146 -2.89 -4.92 -5.23
N THR A 147 -2.75 -6.08 -4.55
CA THR A 147 -2.81 -6.16 -3.09
C THR A 147 -1.54 -5.67 -2.42
N ASP A 148 -0.40 -5.63 -3.12
CA ASP A 148 0.88 -5.18 -2.54
C ASP A 148 0.86 -3.66 -2.29
N GLY A 149 0.31 -2.89 -3.23
CA GLY A 149 0.05 -1.46 -2.99
C GLY A 149 -0.93 -1.22 -1.84
N LEU A 150 -2.00 -2.03 -1.77
CA LEU A 150 -2.95 -1.96 -0.65
C LEU A 150 -2.28 -2.30 0.69
N ALA A 151 -1.38 -3.27 0.70
CA ALA A 151 -0.59 -3.64 1.88
C ALA A 151 0.26 -2.48 2.40
N ALA A 152 0.88 -1.70 1.51
CA ALA A 152 1.64 -0.51 1.89
C ALA A 152 0.74 0.54 2.58
N ALA A 153 -0.46 0.81 2.04
CA ALA A 153 -1.42 1.74 2.65
C ALA A 153 -1.87 1.29 4.04
N VAL A 154 -2.21 0.01 4.21
CA VAL A 154 -2.63 -0.57 5.50
C VAL A 154 -1.46 -0.59 6.50
N CYS A 155 -0.24 -0.90 6.07
CA CYS A 155 0.95 -0.80 6.90
C CYS A 155 1.12 0.63 7.44
N HIS A 156 0.92 1.64 6.60
CA HIS A 156 1.00 3.04 7.01
C HIS A 156 -0.04 3.39 8.07
N PHE A 157 -1.29 2.96 7.88
CA PHE A 157 -2.36 3.14 8.87
C PHE A 157 -1.96 2.59 10.25
N PHE A 158 -1.41 1.38 10.33
CA PHE A 158 -0.98 0.80 11.60
C PHE A 158 0.19 1.55 12.25
N ASN A 159 1.11 2.11 11.46
CA ASN A 159 2.29 2.80 11.96
C ASN A 159 2.05 4.26 12.36
N GLN A 160 1.07 4.94 11.79
CA GLN A 160 0.78 6.37 12.05
C GLN A 160 0.03 6.63 13.37
N GLY A 161 -0.29 5.59 14.13
CA GLY A 161 -0.96 5.74 15.41
C GLY A 161 -2.36 6.34 15.33
N TYR A 162 -3.05 6.18 14.21
CA TYR A 162 -4.47 6.56 14.08
C TYR A 162 -5.36 5.94 15.16
N LEU A 163 -4.87 4.88 15.79
CA LEU A 163 -5.53 4.17 16.87
C LEU A 163 -5.17 4.66 18.27
N LYS A 164 -4.26 5.65 18.40
CA LYS A 164 -3.79 6.15 19.72
C LYS A 164 -4.87 6.83 20.56
N ASN A 165 -6.02 7.18 20.01
CA ASN A 165 -7.10 7.84 20.76
C ASN A 165 -8.15 6.90 21.37
N LYS A 166 -8.05 5.58 21.14
CA LYS A 166 -8.86 4.58 21.85
C LYS A 166 -7.93 3.47 22.35
N THR A 167 -7.43 3.65 23.58
CA THR A 167 -6.77 2.63 24.42
C THR A 167 -5.78 1.70 23.67
N LYS A 168 -4.48 1.98 23.83
CA LYS A 168 -3.31 1.20 23.37
C LYS A 168 -3.12 1.10 21.85
N ALA A 169 -2.03 1.70 21.38
CA ALA A 169 -1.57 1.54 20.00
C ALA A 169 -1.43 0.04 19.66
N TYR A 170 -2.11 -0.41 18.60
CA TYR A 170 -1.89 -1.76 18.10
C TYR A 170 -0.46 -1.87 17.58
N SER A 171 0.33 -2.79 18.09
CA SER A 171 1.68 -3.06 17.60
C SER A 171 1.71 -3.89 16.31
N GLY A 172 0.54 -4.11 15.67
CA GLY A 172 0.35 -4.90 14.46
C GLY A 172 -0.99 -5.63 14.45
N TRP A 173 -1.17 -6.51 13.46
CA TRP A 173 -2.40 -7.29 13.26
C TRP A 173 -2.85 -8.05 14.51
N GLN A 174 -1.95 -8.72 15.22
CA GLN A 174 -2.29 -9.50 16.41
C GLN A 174 -2.98 -8.65 17.47
N ALA A 175 -2.51 -7.44 17.69
CA ALA A 175 -3.12 -6.52 18.66
C ALA A 175 -4.49 -6.01 18.18
N TYR A 176 -4.64 -5.79 16.87
CA TYR A 176 -5.93 -5.42 16.27
C TYR A 176 -6.96 -6.55 16.39
N VAL A 177 -6.57 -7.79 16.09
CA VAL A 177 -7.38 -9.01 16.21
C VAL A 177 -7.90 -9.18 17.62
N ASN A 178 -7.02 -9.10 18.62
CA ASN A 178 -7.37 -9.28 20.02
C ASN A 178 -8.40 -8.26 20.55
N GLN A 179 -8.43 -7.08 19.91
CA GLN A 179 -9.37 -6.01 20.29
C GLN A 179 -10.63 -5.96 19.42
N ASN A 180 -10.67 -6.72 18.31
CA ASN A 180 -11.83 -6.80 17.42
C ASN A 180 -12.21 -8.26 17.10
N PRO A 181 -12.42 -9.13 18.09
CA PRO A 181 -12.69 -10.56 17.86
C PRO A 181 -13.94 -10.80 17.00
N GLN A 182 -14.92 -9.90 17.06
CA GLN A 182 -16.16 -9.98 16.27
C GLN A 182 -15.94 -9.77 14.77
N LYS A 183 -14.79 -9.24 14.34
CA LYS A 183 -14.46 -9.04 12.92
C LYS A 183 -13.78 -10.24 12.27
N ILE A 184 -13.48 -11.27 13.07
CA ILE A 184 -12.84 -12.49 12.60
C ILE A 184 -13.88 -13.58 12.64
N LYS A 185 -14.45 -13.94 11.48
CA LYS A 185 -15.21 -15.16 11.35
C LYS A 185 -14.24 -16.32 11.42
N SER A 186 -14.38 -17.19 12.42
CA SER A 186 -13.79 -18.52 12.43
C SER A 186 -14.26 -19.26 11.18
N GLY A 187 -13.34 -19.48 10.23
CA GLY A 187 -13.53 -20.41 9.13
C GLY A 187 -13.28 -21.82 9.63
#